data_cf750d44da288e976ae0875266516215
#
_entry.id   cf750d44da288e976ae0875266516215
#
_cell.length_a   1.000
_cell.length_b   1.000
_cell.length_c   1.000
_cell.angle_alpha   90.00
_cell.angle_beta   90.00
_cell.angle_gamma   90.00
#
_symmetry.space_group_name_H-M   'P 1'
#
loop_
_entity.id
_entity.type
_entity.pdbx_description
1 polymer ?
#
loop_
_entity_poly.entity_id
_entity_poly.type
_entity_poly.pdbx_seq_one_letter_code
_entity_poly.pdbx_strand_id
1 'polypeptide(L)'
;YGLARTGLKSSDIFSHIKFPLIFLLKQVGILLPFLFLSWLLTNKNKITINFKDMKFVFLIFINLLPIMLIFFTSLVFGSKIRTMWLTPFYLFFGVLIVYIIKSQINFKKLKTFFLSFLILFFLSPTIYSYVSISQTDKRTDYPGGEIAKKVQLAWDQDFNKPIEFVVGDEW
;
A
#
# COMPACT_ATOMS: atom_id res chain seq x y z
N TYR A 1 -0.59 9.51 22.79
CA TYR A 1 -0.02 8.33 22.13
C TYR A 1 -0.54 8.19 20.67
N GLY A 2 -1.84 8.33 20.44
CA GLY A 2 -2.45 8.32 19.10
C GLY A 2 -2.01 9.46 18.18
N LEU A 3 -1.76 10.64 18.73
CA LEU A 3 -1.32 11.82 17.99
C LEU A 3 0.07 11.66 17.35
N ALA A 4 0.98 10.96 18.01
CA ALA A 4 2.31 10.69 17.46
C ALA A 4 2.29 9.71 16.26
N ARG A 5 1.33 8.79 16.23
CA ARG A 5 1.12 7.86 15.11
C ARG A 5 0.44 8.50 13.90
N THR A 6 -0.44 9.46 14.11
CA THR A 6 -1.20 10.12 13.03
C THR A 6 -0.45 11.28 12.37
N GLY A 7 0.71 11.67 12.90
CA GLY A 7 1.48 12.80 12.37
C GLY A 7 0.85 14.17 12.64
N LEU A 8 -0.13 14.26 13.55
CA LEU A 8 -0.80 15.51 13.95
C LEU A 8 0.14 16.47 14.74
N LYS A 9 1.44 16.42 14.48
CA LYS A 9 2.44 17.20 15.21
C LYS A 9 2.59 18.65 14.76
N SER A 10 1.90 19.11 13.71
CA SER A 10 1.92 20.52 13.33
C SER A 10 0.61 20.93 12.67
N SER A 11 0.06 22.03 13.16
CA SER A 11 -0.98 22.83 12.50
C SER A 11 -0.46 23.52 11.22
N ASP A 12 0.46 22.89 10.51
CA ASP A 12 1.07 23.43 9.31
C ASP A 12 0.12 23.21 8.16
N ILE A 13 -0.44 24.29 7.61
CA ILE A 13 -1.34 24.28 6.44
C ILE A 13 -0.73 23.47 5.30
N PHE A 14 0.59 23.43 5.20
CA PHE A 14 1.30 22.64 4.20
C PHE A 14 1.09 21.11 4.35
N SER A 15 0.86 20.62 5.56
CA SER A 15 0.59 19.20 5.84
C SER A 15 -0.72 18.73 5.22
N HIS A 16 -1.75 19.61 5.17
CA HIS A 16 -3.07 19.32 4.59
C HIS A 16 -3.02 19.11 3.07
N ILE A 17 -2.00 19.61 2.39
CA ILE A 17 -1.81 19.42 0.95
C ILE A 17 -0.79 18.30 0.69
N LYS A 18 0.32 18.29 1.43
CA LYS A 18 1.43 17.37 1.23
C LYS A 18 1.03 15.91 1.44
N PHE A 19 0.34 15.60 2.54
CA PHE A 19 0.01 14.22 2.88
C PHE A 19 -0.98 13.57 1.91
N PRO A 20 -2.11 14.22 1.54
CA PRO A 20 -3.02 13.65 0.55
C PRO A 20 -2.36 13.48 -0.83
N LEU A 21 -1.49 14.42 -1.24
CA LEU A 21 -0.77 14.30 -2.51
C LEU A 21 0.21 13.11 -2.52
N ILE A 22 1.01 12.97 -1.47
CA ILE A 22 1.91 11.82 -1.29
C ILE A 22 1.12 10.52 -1.25
N PHE A 23 -0.03 10.53 -0.59
CA PHE A 23 -0.92 9.39 -0.54
C PHE A 23 -1.37 8.98 -1.96
N LEU A 24 -1.89 9.90 -2.78
CA LEU A 24 -2.30 9.60 -4.16
C LEU A 24 -1.13 9.09 -5.02
N LEU A 25 0.04 9.73 -4.94
CA LEU A 25 1.22 9.28 -5.66
C LEU A 25 1.61 7.83 -5.31
N LYS A 26 1.54 7.47 -4.02
CA LYS A 26 1.78 6.09 -3.58
C LYS A 26 0.73 5.12 -4.11
N GLN A 27 -0.55 5.51 -4.19
CA GLN A 27 -1.60 4.67 -4.76
C GLN A 27 -1.35 4.41 -6.24
N VAL A 28 -1.02 5.46 -7.01
CA VAL A 28 -0.64 5.31 -8.41
C VAL A 28 0.57 4.37 -8.56
N GLY A 29 1.60 4.55 -7.73
CA GLY A 29 2.79 3.69 -7.73
C GLY A 29 2.48 2.21 -7.49
N ILE A 30 1.58 1.91 -6.54
CA ILE A 30 1.14 0.53 -6.24
C ILE A 30 0.38 -0.08 -7.42
N LEU A 31 -0.46 0.70 -8.10
CA LEU A 31 -1.26 0.24 -9.24
C LEU A 31 -0.48 0.18 -10.56
N LEU A 32 0.67 0.85 -10.65
CA LEU A 32 1.45 1.00 -11.88
C LEU A 32 1.82 -0.34 -12.53
N PRO A 33 2.34 -1.36 -11.83
CA PRO A 33 2.64 -2.67 -12.42
C PRO A 33 1.40 -3.34 -13.03
N PHE A 34 0.27 -3.25 -12.33
CA PHE A 34 -1.01 -3.80 -12.80
C PHE A 34 -1.53 -3.06 -14.04
N LEU A 35 -1.49 -1.72 -14.03
CA LEU A 35 -1.89 -0.91 -15.18
C LEU A 35 -1.00 -1.18 -16.40
N PHE A 36 0.31 -1.33 -16.19
CA PHE A 36 1.26 -1.69 -17.23
C PHE A 36 0.92 -3.04 -17.87
N LEU A 37 0.69 -4.08 -17.04
CA LEU A 37 0.30 -5.40 -17.54
C LEU A 37 -1.03 -5.35 -18.30
N SER A 38 -2.00 -4.59 -17.80
CA SER A 38 -3.30 -4.40 -18.46
C SER A 38 -3.15 -3.70 -19.81
N TRP A 39 -2.28 -2.71 -19.89
CA TRP A 39 -1.97 -1.99 -21.14
C TRP A 39 -1.32 -2.91 -22.19
N LEU A 40 -0.45 -3.84 -21.78
CA LEU A 40 0.15 -4.80 -22.71
C LEU A 40 -0.88 -5.69 -23.40
N LEU A 41 -2.01 -6.00 -22.74
CA LEU A 41 -3.07 -6.83 -23.30
C LEU A 41 -4.01 -6.05 -24.25
N THR A 42 -3.97 -4.72 -24.22
CA THR A 42 -4.90 -3.91 -25.01
C THR A 42 -4.40 -3.63 -26.43
N ASN A 43 -5.33 -3.46 -27.35
CA ASN A 43 -5.07 -2.86 -28.64
C ASN A 43 -5.19 -1.32 -28.52
N LYS A 44 -4.51 -0.59 -29.43
CA LYS A 44 -4.52 0.89 -29.46
C LYS A 44 -5.85 1.52 -29.87
N ASN A 45 -6.96 0.77 -29.82
CA ASN A 45 -8.28 1.30 -30.19
C ASN A 45 -8.82 2.22 -29.09
N LYS A 46 -9.75 3.11 -29.46
CA LYS A 46 -10.35 4.07 -28.53
C LYS A 46 -11.15 3.35 -27.44
N ILE A 47 -10.83 3.61 -26.18
CA ILE A 47 -11.63 3.17 -25.04
C ILE A 47 -12.93 3.97 -25.07
N THR A 48 -14.07 3.27 -25.14
CA THR A 48 -15.39 3.88 -25.06
C THR A 48 -15.92 3.76 -23.64
N ILE A 49 -16.05 4.87 -22.96
CA ILE A 49 -16.58 4.93 -21.60
C ILE A 49 -18.06 5.33 -21.70
N ASN A 50 -18.94 4.48 -21.18
CA ASN A 50 -20.38 4.77 -21.14
C ASN A 50 -20.85 4.95 -19.68
N PHE A 51 -21.01 6.20 -19.26
CA PHE A 51 -21.52 6.53 -17.92
C PHE A 51 -23.01 6.22 -17.72
N LYS A 52 -23.76 5.85 -18.76
CA LYS A 52 -25.16 5.39 -18.64
C LYS A 52 -25.25 3.93 -18.21
N ASP A 53 -24.14 3.18 -18.26
CA ASP A 53 -24.10 1.80 -17.83
C ASP A 53 -23.98 1.72 -16.30
N MET A 54 -25.06 1.27 -15.65
CA MET A 54 -25.15 1.14 -14.20
C MET A 54 -24.03 0.24 -13.63
N LYS A 55 -23.62 -0.81 -14.35
CA LYS A 55 -22.54 -1.70 -13.91
C LYS A 55 -21.19 -0.97 -13.86
N PHE A 56 -20.93 -0.15 -14.89
CA PHE A 56 -19.74 0.66 -14.94
C PHE A 56 -19.71 1.71 -13.81
N VAL A 57 -20.81 2.41 -13.60
CA VAL A 57 -20.95 3.40 -12.52
C VAL A 57 -20.75 2.74 -11.16
N PHE A 58 -21.35 1.58 -10.91
CA PHE A 58 -21.16 0.83 -9.67
C PHE A 58 -19.70 0.45 -9.45
N LEU A 59 -19.00 -0.06 -10.49
CA LEU A 59 -17.59 -0.41 -10.40
C LEU A 59 -16.69 0.80 -10.12
N ILE A 60 -17.00 1.96 -10.70
CA ILE A 60 -16.30 3.22 -10.38
C ILE A 60 -16.51 3.57 -8.91
N PHE A 61 -17.75 3.58 -8.44
CA PHE A 61 -18.07 3.95 -7.07
C PHE A 61 -17.34 3.06 -6.05
N ILE A 62 -17.42 1.75 -6.20
CA ILE A 62 -16.81 0.82 -5.22
C ILE A 62 -15.28 0.93 -5.18
N ASN A 63 -14.65 1.30 -6.30
CA ASN A 63 -13.19 1.45 -6.37
C ASN A 63 -12.69 2.85 -5.99
N LEU A 64 -13.34 3.91 -6.48
CA LEU A 64 -12.84 5.27 -6.31
C LEU A 64 -13.37 5.96 -5.05
N LEU A 65 -14.59 5.64 -4.61
CA LEU A 65 -15.17 6.29 -3.44
C LEU A 65 -14.32 6.12 -2.17
N PRO A 66 -13.81 4.93 -1.81
CA PRO A 66 -12.94 4.79 -0.65
C PRO A 66 -11.66 5.62 -0.75
N ILE A 67 -11.04 5.67 -1.93
CA ILE A 67 -9.83 6.46 -2.17
C ILE A 67 -10.12 7.94 -1.97
N MET A 68 -11.25 8.42 -2.53
CA MET A 68 -11.69 9.82 -2.39
C MET A 68 -12.00 10.17 -0.93
N LEU A 69 -12.73 9.33 -0.21
CA LEU A 69 -13.03 9.55 1.20
C LEU A 69 -11.76 9.68 2.04
N ILE A 70 -10.80 8.79 1.83
CA ILE A 70 -9.53 8.82 2.55
C ILE A 70 -8.71 10.05 2.15
N PHE A 71 -8.69 10.42 0.87
CA PHE A 71 -8.04 11.63 0.38
C PHE A 71 -8.61 12.88 1.06
N PHE A 72 -9.93 13.04 1.07
CA PHE A 72 -10.59 14.18 1.73
C PHE A 72 -10.37 14.18 3.24
N THR A 73 -10.40 13.02 3.88
CA THR A 73 -10.08 12.91 5.31
C THR A 73 -8.65 13.40 5.59
N SER A 74 -7.67 12.98 4.78
CA SER A 74 -6.29 13.45 4.91
C SER A 74 -6.17 14.96 4.68
N LEU A 75 -6.93 15.51 3.73
CA LEU A 75 -6.94 16.93 3.39
C LEU A 75 -7.54 17.78 4.52
N VAL A 76 -8.64 17.33 5.12
CA VAL A 76 -9.32 18.06 6.22
C VAL A 76 -8.51 18.00 7.50
N PHE A 77 -7.99 16.82 7.87
CA PHE A 77 -7.31 16.62 9.16
C PHE A 77 -5.78 16.77 9.09
N GLY A 78 -5.20 16.99 7.91
CA GLY A 78 -3.74 17.06 7.74
C GLY A 78 -3.00 15.78 8.20
N SER A 79 -3.68 14.63 8.23
CA SER A 79 -3.17 13.39 8.79
C SER A 79 -2.45 12.53 7.76
N LYS A 80 -1.33 11.92 8.16
CA LYS A 80 -0.59 10.96 7.34
C LYS A 80 -1.28 9.60 7.37
N ILE A 81 -1.80 9.15 6.24
CA ILE A 81 -2.52 7.88 6.11
C ILE A 81 -1.57 6.78 5.62
N ARG A 82 -1.70 5.59 6.21
CA ARG A 82 -0.94 4.41 5.79
C ARG A 82 -1.58 3.82 4.52
N THR A 83 -0.76 3.68 3.49
CA THR A 83 -1.20 3.17 2.17
C THR A 83 -1.78 1.76 2.22
N MET A 84 -1.30 0.91 3.14
CA MET A 84 -1.75 -0.48 3.26
C MET A 84 -3.24 -0.62 3.65
N TRP A 85 -3.86 0.40 4.24
CA TRP A 85 -5.27 0.34 4.61
C TRP A 85 -6.21 0.31 3.40
N LEU A 86 -5.72 0.71 2.22
CA LEU A 86 -6.49 0.66 0.97
C LEU A 86 -6.39 -0.66 0.22
N THR A 87 -5.50 -1.56 0.61
CA THR A 87 -5.31 -2.84 -0.09
C THR A 87 -6.61 -3.62 -0.33
N PRO A 88 -7.55 -3.73 0.62
CA PRO A 88 -8.82 -4.43 0.38
C PRO A 88 -9.68 -3.78 -0.72
N PHE A 89 -9.59 -2.47 -0.91
CA PHE A 89 -10.40 -1.73 -1.88
C PHE A 89 -9.92 -1.92 -3.32
N TYR A 90 -8.70 -2.46 -3.52
CA TYR A 90 -8.20 -2.80 -4.85
C TYR A 90 -8.72 -4.13 -5.40
N LEU A 91 -9.46 -4.89 -4.59
CA LEU A 91 -9.98 -6.19 -4.99
C LEU A 91 -10.81 -6.11 -6.29
N PHE A 92 -11.64 -5.09 -6.42
CA PHE A 92 -12.49 -4.88 -7.58
C PHE A 92 -11.84 -4.03 -8.69
N PHE A 93 -10.64 -3.51 -8.46
CA PHE A 93 -9.95 -2.67 -9.44
C PHE A 93 -9.61 -3.45 -10.72
N GLY A 94 -9.24 -4.73 -10.57
CA GLY A 94 -9.04 -5.64 -11.70
C GLY A 94 -10.29 -5.82 -12.54
N VAL A 95 -11.45 -5.97 -11.89
CA VAL A 95 -12.75 -6.10 -12.57
C VAL A 95 -13.09 -4.81 -13.32
N LEU A 96 -12.87 -3.64 -12.71
CA LEU A 96 -13.09 -2.33 -13.35
C LEU A 96 -12.24 -2.19 -14.62
N ILE A 97 -10.95 -2.49 -14.54
CA ILE A 97 -10.05 -2.37 -15.70
C ILE A 97 -10.46 -3.36 -16.80
N VAL A 98 -10.70 -4.63 -16.46
CA VAL A 98 -11.18 -5.62 -17.45
C VAL A 98 -12.50 -5.18 -18.08
N TYR A 99 -13.41 -4.59 -17.29
CA TYR A 99 -14.68 -4.06 -17.81
C TYR A 99 -14.46 -2.95 -18.83
N ILE A 100 -13.51 -2.03 -18.56
CA ILE A 100 -13.14 -0.93 -19.47
C ILE A 100 -12.51 -1.45 -20.76
N ILE A 101 -11.61 -2.46 -20.67
CA ILE A 101 -10.81 -2.92 -21.81
C ILE A 101 -11.37 -4.17 -22.50
N LYS A 102 -12.50 -4.75 -22.02
CA LYS A 102 -13.03 -6.05 -22.46
C LYS A 102 -13.14 -6.22 -23.99
N SER A 103 -13.53 -5.15 -24.71
CA SER A 103 -13.68 -5.16 -26.17
C SER A 103 -12.34 -5.03 -26.92
N GLN A 104 -11.25 -4.79 -26.22
CA GLN A 104 -9.93 -4.49 -26.78
C GLN A 104 -8.86 -5.50 -26.38
N ILE A 105 -9.23 -6.52 -25.60
CA ILE A 105 -8.29 -7.54 -25.15
C ILE A 105 -7.82 -8.36 -26.37
N ASN A 106 -6.49 -8.39 -26.56
CA ASN A 106 -5.88 -9.16 -27.61
C ASN A 106 -5.14 -10.38 -27.05
N PHE A 107 -5.75 -11.55 -27.17
CA PHE A 107 -5.18 -12.80 -26.71
C PHE A 107 -3.86 -13.19 -27.41
N LYS A 108 -3.57 -12.66 -28.62
CA LYS A 108 -2.28 -12.88 -29.29
C LYS A 108 -1.09 -12.32 -28.49
N LYS A 109 -1.34 -11.33 -27.63
CA LYS A 109 -0.34 -10.72 -26.75
C LYS A 109 -0.16 -11.43 -25.41
N LEU A 110 -0.87 -12.53 -25.19
CA LEU A 110 -0.87 -13.26 -23.91
C LEU A 110 0.55 -13.75 -23.53
N LYS A 111 1.34 -14.19 -24.53
CA LYS A 111 2.72 -14.60 -24.30
C LYS A 111 3.58 -13.46 -23.73
N THR A 112 3.46 -12.27 -24.31
CA THR A 112 4.18 -11.07 -23.83
C THR A 112 3.71 -10.67 -22.42
N PHE A 113 2.41 -10.76 -22.17
CA PHE A 113 1.84 -10.52 -20.85
C PHE A 113 2.43 -11.47 -19.79
N PHE A 114 2.41 -12.78 -20.04
CA PHE A 114 2.96 -13.76 -19.09
C PHE A 114 4.46 -13.59 -18.87
N LEU A 115 5.23 -13.29 -19.93
CA LEU A 115 6.65 -13.03 -19.79
C LEU A 115 6.90 -11.79 -18.91
N SER A 116 6.18 -10.70 -19.17
CA SER A 116 6.28 -9.47 -18.35
C SER A 116 5.83 -9.69 -16.91
N PHE A 117 4.77 -10.49 -16.71
CA PHE A 117 4.31 -10.86 -15.37
C PHE A 117 5.38 -11.65 -14.61
N LEU A 118 6.01 -12.66 -15.25
CA LEU A 118 7.08 -13.43 -14.63
C LEU A 118 8.28 -12.55 -14.26
N ILE A 119 8.67 -11.63 -15.15
CA ILE A 119 9.75 -10.68 -14.87
C ILE A 119 9.41 -9.86 -13.62
N LEU A 120 8.22 -9.26 -13.55
CA LEU A 120 7.79 -8.47 -12.40
C LEU A 120 7.68 -9.32 -11.12
N PHE A 121 7.20 -10.56 -11.26
CA PHE A 121 7.06 -11.48 -10.14
C PHE A 121 8.40 -11.83 -9.47
N PHE A 122 9.45 -12.06 -10.26
CA PHE A 122 10.78 -12.34 -9.71
C PHE A 122 11.55 -11.07 -9.34
N LEU A 123 11.36 -9.97 -10.07
CA LEU A 123 12.03 -8.72 -9.82
C LEU A 123 11.62 -8.09 -8.48
N SER A 124 10.35 -8.19 -8.12
CA SER A 124 9.82 -7.61 -6.87
C SER A 124 10.49 -8.18 -5.61
N PRO A 125 10.52 -9.52 -5.36
CA PRO A 125 11.21 -10.06 -4.20
C PRO A 125 12.73 -9.87 -4.26
N THR A 126 13.32 -9.85 -5.46
CA THR A 126 14.76 -9.60 -5.62
C THR A 126 15.14 -8.19 -5.20
N ILE A 127 14.39 -7.18 -5.64
CA ILE A 127 14.59 -5.79 -5.19
C ILE A 127 14.37 -5.69 -3.68
N TYR A 128 13.31 -6.30 -3.15
CA TYR A 128 13.04 -6.29 -1.72
C TYR A 128 14.20 -6.91 -0.93
N SER A 129 14.71 -8.06 -1.36
CA SER A 129 15.85 -8.73 -0.73
C SER A 129 17.10 -7.87 -0.78
N TYR A 130 17.41 -7.29 -1.94
CA TYR A 130 18.55 -6.37 -2.10
C TYR A 130 18.46 -5.17 -1.15
N VAL A 131 17.31 -4.48 -1.16
CA VAL A 131 17.05 -3.36 -0.24
C VAL A 131 17.09 -3.84 1.21
N SER A 132 16.63 -5.07 1.49
CA SER A 132 16.66 -5.65 2.84
C SER A 132 18.06 -5.93 3.36
N ILE A 133 18.99 -6.32 2.52
CA ILE A 133 20.36 -6.58 2.90
C ILE A 133 21.19 -5.28 2.99
N SER A 134 20.93 -4.32 2.08
CA SER A 134 21.74 -3.10 1.96
C SER A 134 21.41 -2.01 2.98
N GLN A 135 20.24 -2.03 3.61
CA GLN A 135 19.85 -1.04 4.61
C GLN A 135 19.93 -1.63 6.02
N THR A 136 20.62 -0.96 6.95
CA THR A 136 20.87 -1.44 8.31
C THR A 136 19.90 -0.89 9.35
N ASP A 137 19.15 0.18 9.07
CA ASP A 137 18.24 0.82 10.04
C ASP A 137 16.76 0.45 9.76
N LYS A 138 16.44 -0.83 9.76
CA LYS A 138 15.07 -1.27 9.53
C LYS A 138 14.39 -1.69 10.82
N ARG A 139 13.06 -1.62 10.80
CA ARG A 139 12.22 -2.16 11.86
C ARG A 139 12.46 -3.66 12.10
N THR A 140 12.87 -4.40 11.05
CA THR A 140 13.22 -5.82 11.13
C THR A 140 14.56 -6.09 11.82
N ASP A 141 15.44 -5.06 11.89
CA ASP A 141 16.77 -5.16 12.50
C ASP A 141 16.72 -4.79 14.00
N TYR A 142 15.53 -4.79 14.58
CA TYR A 142 15.32 -4.51 15.98
C TYR A 142 16.09 -5.52 16.84
N PRO A 143 16.99 -5.07 17.74
CA PRO A 143 17.84 -5.95 18.55
C PRO A 143 17.05 -6.58 19.70
N GLY A 144 15.98 -7.30 19.37
CA GLY A 144 15.04 -7.84 20.36
C GLY A 144 15.73 -8.77 21.39
N GLY A 145 16.71 -9.55 20.93
CA GLY A 145 17.47 -10.43 21.83
C GLY A 145 18.35 -9.68 22.83
N GLU A 146 18.95 -8.56 22.42
CA GLU A 146 19.75 -7.74 23.33
C GLU A 146 18.87 -7.00 24.36
N ILE A 147 17.74 -6.49 23.91
CA ILE A 147 16.78 -5.83 24.79
C ILE A 147 16.18 -6.79 25.79
N ALA A 148 15.79 -8.01 25.34
CA ALA A 148 15.31 -9.04 26.24
C ALA A 148 16.34 -9.39 27.33
N LYS A 149 17.62 -9.53 26.95
CA LYS A 149 18.70 -9.75 27.93
C LYS A 149 18.84 -8.59 28.91
N LYS A 150 18.79 -7.34 28.45
CA LYS A 150 18.86 -6.16 29.33
C LYS A 150 17.68 -6.10 30.30
N VAL A 151 16.48 -6.41 29.81
CA VAL A 151 15.27 -6.45 30.66
C VAL A 151 15.38 -7.56 31.69
N GLN A 152 15.85 -8.75 31.30
CA GLN A 152 16.06 -9.87 32.23
C GLN A 152 17.08 -9.52 33.31
N LEU A 153 18.23 -8.94 32.92
CA LEU A 153 19.27 -8.54 33.87
C LEU A 153 18.77 -7.47 34.86
N ALA A 154 18.00 -6.49 34.40
CA ALA A 154 17.41 -5.48 35.26
C ALA A 154 16.37 -6.09 36.23
N TRP A 155 15.56 -7.04 35.72
CA TRP A 155 14.60 -7.74 36.56
C TRP A 155 15.26 -8.57 37.67
N ASP A 156 16.30 -9.34 37.30
CA ASP A 156 17.04 -10.20 38.25
C ASP A 156 17.79 -9.43 39.34
N GLN A 157 18.05 -8.11 39.11
CA GLN A 157 18.64 -7.23 40.13
C GLN A 157 17.63 -6.85 41.22
N ASP A 158 16.36 -6.62 40.84
CA ASP A 158 15.34 -6.09 41.73
C ASP A 158 14.38 -7.17 42.25
N PHE A 159 14.28 -8.31 41.55
CA PHE A 159 13.29 -9.36 41.85
C PHE A 159 13.90 -10.77 41.82
N ASN A 160 13.61 -11.59 42.84
CA ASN A 160 14.05 -12.98 42.91
C ASN A 160 13.05 -13.97 42.26
N LYS A 161 12.13 -13.51 41.42
CA LYS A 161 11.13 -14.33 40.73
C LYS A 161 11.28 -14.24 39.24
N PRO A 162 11.00 -15.31 38.46
CA PRO A 162 11.04 -15.24 37.02
C PRO A 162 9.99 -14.27 36.47
N ILE A 163 10.27 -13.69 35.32
CA ILE A 163 9.31 -12.84 34.59
C ILE A 163 8.20 -13.78 34.05
N GLU A 164 6.96 -13.57 34.49
CA GLU A 164 5.81 -14.37 34.01
C GLU A 164 5.16 -13.70 32.79
N PHE A 165 5.08 -12.37 32.78
CA PHE A 165 4.41 -11.62 31.73
C PHE A 165 5.20 -10.36 31.36
N VAL A 166 5.31 -10.10 30.07
CA VAL A 166 5.84 -8.84 29.54
C VAL A 166 4.73 -8.19 28.71
N VAL A 167 4.33 -6.99 29.12
CA VAL A 167 3.32 -6.20 28.39
C VAL A 167 4.02 -5.04 27.71
N GLY A 168 3.86 -4.94 26.42
CA GLY A 168 4.39 -3.87 25.61
C GLY A 168 3.34 -3.33 24.63
N ASP A 169 3.58 -2.15 24.10
CA ASP A 169 2.70 -1.59 23.08
C ASP A 169 3.10 -2.07 21.69
N GLU A 170 2.12 -2.20 20.80
CA GLU A 170 2.35 -2.55 19.40
C GLU A 170 2.96 -1.34 18.66
N TRP A 171 3.96 -1.62 17.84
CA TRP A 171 4.74 -0.63 17.07
C TRP A 171 3.97 -0.03 15.90
#